data_c046cec2f0a8c3f719b683017a90cf6a
#
_entry.id   c046cec2f0a8c3f719b683017a90cf6a
#
_cell.length_a   1.000
_cell.length_b   1.000
_cell.length_c   1.000
_cell.angle_alpha   90.00
_cell.angle_beta   90.00
_cell.angle_gamma   90.00
#
_symmetry.space_group_name_H-M   'P 1'
#
loop_
_entity.id
_entity.type
_entity.pdbx_description
1 polymer ?
#
loop_
_entity_poly.entity_id
_entity_poly.type
_entity_poly.pdbx_seq_one_letter_code
_entity_poly.pdbx_strand_id
1 'polypeptide(L)'
;MSALAMQEIAVEDAVGQILCHDITEIVRGVRKGARFRKGHVVEAADIPVLLSLGKEHLYVWENDGTLLHENEAAEILRGFCQNEGMEASEPKEGKIELRALHDGVFAVDVERFHRLNDFDDIMVACAPQYMAVKKGDLLAGMRVIPLAVKKDLMEEAARAVGDEPIFRLLPYRALKVGVVTTGSEVAHGRIKDTFTPVLDAKLRAFGLSVNEHRISDDALEHTQAAIEELLDRGMDMVLCTGGMSVDPDDRTPAAIRAAGAEVVTYGAPVLPGAMFLLAYAERDGRTVPVLGLPGCVMYSAATIFDIVLPRILAGERVTRREIRRLGLGGLCLACETCHYPRCTFGKWE
;
A
#
# COMPACT_ATOMS: atom_id res chain seq x y z
N MET A 1 9.83 33.76 -0.69
CA MET A 1 10.05 33.31 -2.08
C MET A 1 11.45 33.77 -2.48
N SER A 2 12.41 32.85 -2.54
CA SER A 2 13.78 33.13 -2.97
C SER A 2 13.77 33.37 -4.47
N ALA A 3 14.29 34.50 -4.93
CA ALA A 3 14.51 34.78 -6.35
C ALA A 3 15.55 33.80 -6.88
N LEU A 4 15.08 32.74 -7.50
CA LEU A 4 15.87 31.81 -8.27
C LEU A 4 16.42 32.53 -9.49
N ALA A 5 17.63 32.20 -9.91
CA ALA A 5 18.32 32.77 -11.07
C ALA A 5 17.68 32.32 -12.42
N MET A 6 16.36 32.31 -12.49
CA MET A 6 15.64 32.22 -13.74
C MET A 6 15.32 33.63 -14.19
N GLN A 7 15.83 33.98 -15.34
CA GLN A 7 15.52 35.27 -15.97
C GLN A 7 14.29 35.09 -16.83
N GLU A 8 13.28 35.89 -16.59
CA GLU A 8 12.15 36.02 -17.50
C GLU A 8 12.56 36.97 -18.64
N ILE A 9 12.44 36.51 -19.87
CA ILE A 9 12.74 37.30 -21.05
C ILE A 9 11.52 37.37 -21.96
N ALA A 10 11.38 38.45 -22.72
CA ALA A 10 10.37 38.54 -23.78
C ALA A 10 10.65 37.50 -24.88
N VAL A 11 9.59 36.93 -25.46
CA VAL A 11 9.73 35.90 -26.50
C VAL A 11 10.51 36.45 -27.70
N GLU A 12 10.35 37.70 -28.03
CA GLU A 12 11.08 38.40 -29.13
C GLU A 12 12.60 38.39 -28.92
N ASP A 13 13.06 38.37 -27.66
CA ASP A 13 14.48 38.38 -27.27
C ASP A 13 15.04 36.96 -27.05
N ALA A 14 14.20 35.93 -27.24
CA ALA A 14 14.56 34.54 -26.90
C ALA A 14 15.37 33.82 -27.96
N VAL A 15 15.62 34.42 -29.14
CA VAL A 15 16.38 33.74 -30.20
C VAL A 15 17.78 33.33 -29.70
N GLY A 16 18.12 32.05 -29.87
CA GLY A 16 19.39 31.47 -29.39
C GLY A 16 19.35 30.99 -27.93
N GLN A 17 18.30 31.27 -27.20
CA GLN A 17 18.11 30.77 -25.82
C GLN A 17 17.58 29.34 -25.81
N ILE A 18 17.85 28.61 -24.73
CA ILE A 18 17.43 27.22 -24.56
C ILE A 18 16.16 27.17 -23.71
N LEU A 19 15.11 26.52 -24.21
CA LEU A 19 13.87 26.33 -23.45
C LEU A 19 14.10 25.50 -22.19
N CYS A 20 13.70 26.02 -21.05
CA CYS A 20 13.84 25.37 -19.74
C CYS A 20 12.79 24.30 -19.48
N HIS A 21 11.66 24.34 -20.20
CA HIS A 21 10.53 23.41 -20.03
C HIS A 21 9.81 23.17 -21.37
N ASP A 22 8.97 22.14 -21.39
CA ASP A 22 8.12 21.85 -22.54
C ASP A 22 7.05 22.96 -22.73
N ILE A 23 6.91 23.46 -23.94
CA ILE A 23 5.81 24.34 -24.32
C ILE A 23 4.69 23.49 -24.91
N THR A 24 3.59 23.35 -24.16
CA THR A 24 2.46 22.50 -24.55
C THR A 24 1.51 23.24 -25.47
N GLU A 25 1.10 22.59 -26.56
CA GLU A 25 0.02 23.02 -27.45
C GLU A 25 -1.25 22.22 -27.14
N ILE A 26 -2.36 22.91 -26.90
CA ILE A 26 -3.67 22.31 -26.69
C ILE A 26 -4.64 22.85 -27.74
N VAL A 27 -4.99 21.98 -28.71
CA VAL A 27 -6.04 22.25 -29.69
C VAL A 27 -7.17 21.26 -29.43
N ARG A 28 -8.33 21.75 -28.99
CA ARG A 28 -9.46 20.91 -28.61
C ARG A 28 -9.87 19.98 -29.74
N GLY A 29 -9.85 18.67 -29.46
CA GLY A 29 -10.22 17.62 -30.41
C GLY A 29 -9.16 17.27 -31.47
N VAL A 30 -8.01 17.93 -31.49
CA VAL A 30 -6.96 17.73 -32.48
C VAL A 30 -5.64 17.30 -31.84
N ARG A 31 -5.13 18.08 -30.88
CA ARG A 31 -3.79 17.84 -30.30
C ARG A 31 -3.70 18.32 -28.85
N LYS A 32 -3.05 17.52 -28.00
CA LYS A 32 -2.53 17.91 -26.70
C LYS A 32 -1.14 17.30 -26.53
N GLY A 33 -0.09 18.12 -26.49
CA GLY A 33 1.28 17.65 -26.33
C GLY A 33 2.31 18.78 -26.46
N ALA A 34 3.57 18.46 -26.18
CA ALA A 34 4.65 19.41 -26.31
C ALA A 34 4.81 19.86 -27.77
N ARG A 35 4.72 21.14 -28.01
CA ARG A 35 5.04 21.78 -29.30
C ARG A 35 6.54 21.99 -29.44
N PHE A 36 7.15 22.50 -28.37
CA PHE A 36 8.58 22.57 -28.20
C PHE A 36 8.96 21.81 -26.94
N ARG A 37 10.04 21.11 -27.00
CA ARG A 37 10.56 20.35 -25.84
C ARG A 37 11.62 21.15 -25.10
N LYS A 38 11.77 20.90 -23.83
CA LYS A 38 12.94 21.32 -23.04
C LYS A 38 14.22 21.03 -23.82
N GLY A 39 15.16 21.97 -23.78
CA GLY A 39 16.42 21.87 -24.50
C GLY A 39 16.34 22.32 -25.97
N HIS A 40 15.16 22.68 -26.48
CA HIS A 40 15.04 23.31 -27.80
C HIS A 40 15.68 24.68 -27.79
N VAL A 41 16.57 24.93 -28.75
CA VAL A 41 17.15 26.26 -28.98
C VAL A 41 16.14 27.07 -29.78
N VAL A 42 15.70 28.20 -29.24
CA VAL A 42 14.69 29.05 -29.88
C VAL A 42 15.27 29.67 -31.15
N GLU A 43 14.62 29.43 -32.27
CA GLU A 43 14.95 30.02 -33.56
C GLU A 43 14.02 31.21 -33.90
N ALA A 44 14.44 32.07 -34.80
CA ALA A 44 13.59 33.19 -35.20
C ALA A 44 12.22 32.76 -35.76
N ALA A 45 12.14 31.59 -36.38
CA ALA A 45 10.92 30.98 -36.89
C ALA A 45 9.95 30.52 -35.78
N ASP A 46 10.43 30.32 -34.58
CA ASP A 46 9.62 29.86 -33.45
C ASP A 46 8.85 31.00 -32.78
N ILE A 47 9.34 32.21 -32.87
CA ILE A 47 8.74 33.40 -32.21
C ILE A 47 7.24 33.54 -32.55
N PRO A 48 6.82 33.53 -33.83
CA PRO A 48 5.38 33.64 -34.15
C PRO A 48 4.57 32.46 -33.59
N VAL A 49 5.15 31.26 -33.53
CA VAL A 49 4.49 30.06 -32.98
C VAL A 49 4.31 30.22 -31.47
N LEU A 50 5.36 30.62 -30.75
CA LEU A 50 5.32 30.85 -29.30
C LEU A 50 4.26 31.92 -28.94
N LEU A 51 4.24 33.03 -29.65
CA LEU A 51 3.23 34.05 -29.47
C LEU A 51 1.81 33.52 -29.76
N SER A 52 1.63 32.69 -30.79
CA SER A 52 0.33 32.08 -31.11
C SER A 52 -0.16 31.12 -30.03
N LEU A 53 0.75 30.56 -29.24
CA LEU A 53 0.48 29.71 -28.06
C LEU A 53 0.21 30.56 -26.80
N GLY A 54 0.14 31.89 -26.91
CA GLY A 54 -0.08 32.81 -25.80
C GLY A 54 1.15 32.96 -24.88
N LYS A 55 2.35 32.73 -25.40
CA LYS A 55 3.60 32.94 -24.67
C LYS A 55 4.19 34.27 -25.05
N GLU A 56 4.11 35.24 -24.15
CA GLU A 56 4.74 36.56 -24.31
C GLU A 56 6.12 36.61 -23.65
N HIS A 57 6.36 35.75 -22.66
CA HIS A 57 7.61 35.64 -21.92
C HIS A 57 8.02 34.16 -21.79
N LEU A 58 9.33 33.92 -21.70
CA LEU A 58 9.95 32.62 -21.46
C LEU A 58 10.90 32.73 -20.29
N TYR A 59 10.98 31.63 -19.50
CA TYR A 59 12.04 31.48 -18.54
C TYR A 59 13.29 30.91 -19.22
N VAL A 60 14.39 31.64 -19.14
CA VAL A 60 15.73 31.21 -19.54
C VAL A 60 16.56 30.93 -18.31
N TRP A 61 17.45 29.96 -18.44
CA TRP A 61 18.20 29.42 -17.32
C TRP A 61 19.68 29.81 -17.42
N GLU A 62 20.15 30.61 -16.44
CA GLU A 62 21.57 30.69 -16.13
C GLU A 62 21.88 29.70 -15.00
N ASN A 63 22.22 28.44 -15.35
CA ASN A 63 22.57 27.46 -14.34
C ASN A 63 24.04 27.59 -13.96
N ASP A 64 24.30 28.16 -12.80
CA ASP A 64 25.64 28.22 -12.17
C ASP A 64 26.03 26.89 -11.47
N GLY A 65 25.20 25.85 -11.62
CA GLY A 65 25.39 24.53 -11.02
C GLY A 65 24.82 24.38 -9.60
N THR A 66 24.18 25.40 -9.03
CA THR A 66 23.54 25.36 -7.70
C THR A 66 22.08 24.90 -7.73
N LEU A 67 21.48 24.86 -8.94
CA LEU A 67 20.10 24.49 -9.16
C LEU A 67 19.96 23.15 -9.87
N LEU A 68 18.85 22.48 -9.58
CA LEU A 68 18.34 21.29 -10.28
C LEU A 68 17.05 21.63 -10.99
N HIS A 69 16.93 21.21 -12.23
CA HIS A 69 15.66 21.29 -12.94
C HIS A 69 14.63 20.30 -12.33
N GLU A 70 13.32 20.61 -12.47
CA GLU A 70 12.23 19.79 -11.92
C GLU A 70 12.33 18.30 -12.26
N ASN A 71 12.77 17.93 -13.47
CA ASN A 71 12.93 16.54 -13.87
C ASN A 71 14.11 15.86 -13.14
N GLU A 72 15.22 16.59 -12.92
CA GLU A 72 16.38 16.07 -12.17
C GLU A 72 16.00 15.88 -10.69
N ALA A 73 15.29 16.84 -10.13
CA ALA A 73 14.78 16.76 -8.77
C ALA A 73 13.77 15.61 -8.60
N ALA A 74 12.88 15.39 -9.57
CA ALA A 74 11.94 14.27 -9.57
C ALA A 74 12.65 12.91 -9.59
N GLU A 75 13.77 12.76 -10.30
CA GLU A 75 14.60 11.54 -10.27
C GLU A 75 15.25 11.31 -8.90
N ILE A 76 15.67 12.37 -8.23
CA ILE A 76 16.19 12.27 -6.85
C ILE A 76 15.07 11.82 -5.89
N LEU A 77 13.86 12.42 -6.01
CA LEU A 77 12.70 12.00 -5.22
C LEU A 77 12.32 10.54 -5.47
N ARG A 78 12.42 10.09 -6.72
CA ARG A 78 12.25 8.67 -7.05
C ARG A 78 13.23 7.80 -6.28
N GLY A 79 14.49 8.20 -6.19
CA GLY A 79 15.53 7.49 -5.43
C GLY A 79 15.20 7.35 -3.95
N PHE A 80 14.54 8.35 -3.33
CA PHE A 80 14.10 8.26 -1.93
C PHE A 80 12.91 7.32 -1.74
N CYS A 81 12.08 7.15 -2.76
CA CYS A 81 10.76 6.54 -2.64
C CYS A 81 10.70 5.10 -3.15
N GLN A 82 11.38 4.78 -4.26
CA GLN A 82 11.18 3.55 -5.02
C GLN A 82 12.00 2.39 -4.49
N ASN A 83 11.37 1.20 -4.35
CA ASN A 83 12.09 -0.08 -4.26
C ASN A 83 11.97 -0.89 -5.56
N GLU A 84 12.64 -2.05 -5.61
CA GLU A 84 12.72 -2.93 -6.78
C GLU A 84 11.38 -3.51 -7.26
N GLY A 85 10.36 -3.55 -6.40
CA GLY A 85 9.00 -4.01 -6.74
C GLY A 85 8.16 -3.01 -7.54
N MET A 86 8.71 -1.85 -7.89
CA MET A 86 7.98 -0.75 -8.51
C MET A 86 8.63 -0.31 -9.82
N GLU A 87 7.79 0.11 -10.78
CA GLU A 87 8.20 0.73 -12.03
C GLU A 87 7.89 2.22 -11.99
N ALA A 88 8.86 3.03 -12.37
CA ALA A 88 8.69 4.48 -12.50
C ALA A 88 8.36 4.85 -13.94
N SER A 89 7.50 5.86 -14.10
CA SER A 89 7.35 6.53 -15.40
C SER A 89 8.56 7.40 -15.71
N GLU A 90 8.77 7.71 -16.99
CA GLU A 90 9.67 8.80 -17.37
C GLU A 90 9.20 10.11 -16.75
N PRO A 91 10.14 11.01 -16.35
CA PRO A 91 9.81 12.33 -15.87
C PRO A 91 9.07 13.14 -16.95
N LYS A 92 7.91 13.67 -16.59
CA LYS A 92 7.14 14.55 -17.47
C LYS A 92 6.63 15.74 -16.69
N GLU A 93 7.05 16.95 -17.11
CA GLU A 93 6.69 18.19 -16.41
C GLU A 93 7.02 18.10 -14.90
N GLY A 94 8.22 17.57 -14.59
CA GLY A 94 8.69 17.38 -13.21
C GLY A 94 8.00 16.26 -12.42
N LYS A 95 7.06 15.51 -13.02
CA LYS A 95 6.29 14.45 -12.35
C LYS A 95 6.79 13.06 -12.72
N ILE A 96 6.94 12.19 -11.72
CA ILE A 96 7.14 10.75 -11.85
C ILE A 96 6.00 10.01 -11.13
N GLU A 97 5.49 8.94 -11.73
CA GLU A 97 4.53 8.01 -11.12
C GLU A 97 5.18 6.66 -10.88
N LEU A 98 4.88 6.03 -9.73
CA LEU A 98 5.30 4.67 -9.41
C LEU A 98 4.13 3.70 -9.56
N ARG A 99 4.35 2.56 -10.22
CA ARG A 99 3.37 1.49 -10.40
C ARG A 99 3.90 0.16 -9.89
N ALA A 100 2.99 -0.71 -9.45
CA ALA A 100 3.31 -2.03 -8.97
C ALA A 100 3.79 -2.96 -10.11
N LEU A 101 4.94 -3.62 -9.95
CA LEU A 101 5.44 -4.64 -10.88
C LEU A 101 4.80 -6.01 -10.65
N HIS A 102 4.25 -6.25 -9.47
CA HIS A 102 3.59 -7.50 -9.09
C HIS A 102 2.46 -7.24 -8.08
N ASP A 103 1.63 -8.25 -7.85
CA ASP A 103 0.65 -8.24 -6.76
C ASP A 103 1.37 -8.24 -5.41
N GLY A 104 0.83 -7.53 -4.41
CA GLY A 104 1.46 -7.46 -3.11
C GLY A 104 0.80 -6.48 -2.15
N VAL A 105 1.54 -6.14 -1.10
CA VAL A 105 1.16 -5.11 -0.12
C VAL A 105 2.06 -3.90 -0.30
N PHE A 106 1.45 -2.74 -0.50
CA PHE A 106 2.15 -1.48 -0.53
C PHE A 106 2.37 -0.99 0.90
N ALA A 107 3.63 -0.92 1.33
CA ALA A 107 4.03 -0.46 2.65
C ALA A 107 4.78 0.88 2.56
N VAL A 108 4.48 1.78 3.47
CA VAL A 108 5.03 3.14 3.55
C VAL A 108 5.75 3.32 4.89
N ASP A 109 6.94 3.88 4.89
CA ASP A 109 7.51 4.46 6.10
C ASP A 109 6.87 5.82 6.34
N VAL A 110 5.78 5.82 7.09
CA VAL A 110 4.90 6.99 7.29
C VAL A 110 5.65 8.17 7.91
N GLU A 111 6.55 7.89 8.85
CA GLU A 111 7.31 8.95 9.52
C GLU A 111 8.28 9.64 8.57
N ARG A 112 9.00 8.87 7.75
CA ARG A 112 9.91 9.41 6.74
C ARG A 112 9.16 10.06 5.59
N PHE A 113 7.99 9.51 5.21
CA PHE A 113 7.11 10.10 4.22
C PHE A 113 6.63 11.50 4.62
N HIS A 114 6.21 11.69 5.87
CA HIS A 114 5.82 13.01 6.37
C HIS A 114 7.00 13.97 6.42
N ARG A 115 8.16 13.53 6.92
CA ARG A 115 9.39 14.36 6.91
C ARG A 115 9.78 14.83 5.51
N LEU A 116 9.57 13.99 4.47
CA LEU A 116 9.83 14.39 3.09
C LEU A 116 8.84 15.46 2.62
N ASN A 117 7.57 15.34 2.99
CA ASN A 117 6.54 16.31 2.64
C ASN A 117 6.53 17.57 3.52
N ASP A 118 7.35 17.65 4.58
CA ASP A 118 7.55 18.88 5.38
C ASP A 118 8.39 19.94 4.63
N PHE A 119 9.04 19.57 3.52
CA PHE A 119 9.73 20.52 2.65
C PHE A 119 8.75 21.21 1.69
N ASP A 120 8.65 22.53 1.75
CA ASP A 120 7.65 23.35 1.02
C ASP A 120 7.61 23.09 -0.49
N ASP A 121 8.77 22.85 -1.10
CA ASP A 121 8.90 22.69 -2.56
C ASP A 121 8.77 21.22 -3.01
N ILE A 122 8.66 20.26 -2.10
CA ILE A 122 8.55 18.82 -2.37
C ILE A 122 7.10 18.37 -2.22
N MET A 123 6.63 17.55 -3.16
CA MET A 123 5.31 16.95 -3.10
C MET A 123 5.38 15.48 -3.49
N VAL A 124 5.01 14.60 -2.54
CA VAL A 124 4.86 13.17 -2.76
C VAL A 124 3.48 12.75 -2.25
N ALA A 125 2.70 12.12 -3.12
CA ALA A 125 1.41 11.53 -2.76
C ALA A 125 1.45 10.02 -3.02
N CYS A 126 0.82 9.23 -2.18
CA CYS A 126 0.83 7.77 -2.33
C CYS A 126 -0.51 7.12 -1.98
N ALA A 127 -0.63 5.85 -2.36
CA ALA A 127 -1.71 4.97 -1.92
C ALA A 127 -1.65 4.76 -0.40
N PRO A 128 -2.76 4.36 0.24
CA PRO A 128 -2.79 4.11 1.68
C PRO A 128 -1.81 3.02 2.13
N GLN A 129 -1.29 3.19 3.35
CA GLN A 129 -0.45 2.22 4.05
C GLN A 129 -1.09 0.82 4.07
N TYR A 130 -0.29 -0.21 3.80
CA TYR A 130 -0.67 -1.63 3.77
C TYR A 130 -1.84 -1.98 2.83
N MET A 131 -2.06 -1.18 1.79
CA MET A 131 -3.05 -1.50 0.77
C MET A 131 -2.62 -2.73 -0.04
N ALA A 132 -3.55 -3.69 -0.19
CA ALA A 132 -3.39 -4.78 -1.16
C ALA A 132 -3.51 -4.21 -2.58
N VAL A 133 -2.51 -4.46 -3.41
CA VAL A 133 -2.42 -3.93 -4.77
C VAL A 133 -2.19 -5.03 -5.79
N LYS A 134 -2.56 -4.75 -7.03
CA LYS A 134 -2.34 -5.61 -8.19
C LYS A 134 -1.24 -5.03 -9.07
N LYS A 135 -0.58 -5.89 -9.84
CA LYS A 135 0.36 -5.46 -10.88
C LYS A 135 -0.27 -4.37 -11.77
N GLY A 136 0.47 -3.28 -11.95
CA GLY A 136 0.05 -2.11 -12.73
C GLY A 136 -0.71 -1.05 -11.94
N ASP A 137 -1.12 -1.31 -10.69
CA ASP A 137 -1.77 -0.29 -9.85
C ASP A 137 -0.83 0.89 -9.61
N LEU A 138 -1.39 2.10 -9.65
CA LEU A 138 -0.69 3.34 -9.30
C LEU A 138 -0.47 3.37 -7.78
N LEU A 139 0.77 3.54 -7.36
CA LEU A 139 1.19 3.51 -5.96
C LEU A 139 1.49 4.90 -5.42
N ALA A 140 2.19 5.73 -6.20
CA ALA A 140 2.61 7.05 -5.78
C ALA A 140 2.84 7.96 -6.99
N GLY A 141 2.83 9.28 -6.72
CA GLY A 141 3.27 10.30 -7.64
C GLY A 141 4.08 11.34 -6.89
N MET A 142 5.14 11.85 -7.52
CA MET A 142 6.06 12.79 -6.90
C MET A 142 6.51 13.87 -7.88
N ARG A 143 6.79 15.05 -7.34
CA ARG A 143 7.35 16.16 -8.07
C ARG A 143 7.91 17.22 -7.11
N VAL A 144 8.67 18.17 -7.64
CA VAL A 144 8.87 19.47 -7.00
C VAL A 144 7.90 20.50 -7.59
N ILE A 145 7.56 21.51 -6.80
CA ILE A 145 6.57 22.54 -7.22
C ILE A 145 7.18 23.56 -8.21
N PRO A 146 8.36 24.16 -7.93
CA PRO A 146 8.97 25.09 -8.86
C PRO A 146 9.66 24.36 -10.01
N LEU A 147 9.84 25.06 -11.13
CA LEU A 147 10.56 24.56 -12.31
C LEU A 147 12.02 24.18 -11.99
N ALA A 148 12.60 24.81 -10.98
CA ALA A 148 13.94 24.50 -10.48
C ALA A 148 14.00 24.65 -8.97
N VAL A 149 14.78 23.80 -8.31
CA VAL A 149 15.05 23.81 -6.87
C VAL A 149 16.54 23.88 -6.59
N LYS A 150 16.92 24.36 -5.41
CA LYS A 150 18.32 24.34 -4.98
C LYS A 150 18.80 22.91 -4.72
N LYS A 151 20.04 22.62 -5.08
CA LYS A 151 20.68 21.33 -4.73
C LYS A 151 20.68 21.08 -3.23
N ASP A 152 20.98 22.12 -2.44
CA ASP A 152 21.00 22.05 -0.99
C ASP A 152 19.68 21.54 -0.40
N LEU A 153 18.52 21.95 -0.97
CA LEU A 153 17.20 21.44 -0.58
C LEU A 153 17.11 19.92 -0.72
N MET A 154 17.54 19.38 -1.87
CA MET A 154 17.49 17.93 -2.12
C MET A 154 18.48 17.17 -1.24
N GLU A 155 19.65 17.77 -0.91
CA GLU A 155 20.60 17.20 0.02
C GLU A 155 20.07 17.20 1.47
N GLU A 156 19.36 18.26 1.89
CA GLU A 156 18.68 18.30 3.19
C GLU A 156 17.57 17.25 3.26
N ALA A 157 16.77 17.12 2.21
CA ALA A 157 15.75 16.08 2.11
C ALA A 157 16.37 14.68 2.21
N ALA A 158 17.48 14.42 1.50
CA ALA A 158 18.21 13.15 1.58
C ALA A 158 18.64 12.83 3.02
N ARG A 159 19.23 13.82 3.73
CA ARG A 159 19.60 13.63 5.14
C ARG A 159 18.41 13.37 6.06
N ALA A 160 17.26 14.00 5.78
CA ALA A 160 16.04 13.82 6.59
C ALA A 160 15.40 12.45 6.42
N VAL A 161 15.47 11.86 5.20
CA VAL A 161 14.84 10.57 4.91
C VAL A 161 15.80 9.39 4.97
N GLY A 162 17.13 9.59 4.83
CA GLY A 162 18.13 8.52 4.85
C GLY A 162 18.08 7.64 3.59
N ASP A 163 18.85 6.54 3.60
CA ASP A 163 19.20 5.78 2.40
C ASP A 163 18.17 4.70 2.01
N GLU A 164 17.35 4.22 2.95
CA GLU A 164 16.36 3.18 2.67
C GLU A 164 15.15 3.73 1.92
N PRO A 165 14.55 3.00 0.97
CA PRO A 165 13.34 3.43 0.29
C PRO A 165 12.17 3.70 1.25
N ILE A 166 11.45 4.81 1.04
CA ILE A 166 10.25 5.16 1.83
C ILE A 166 9.11 4.18 1.53
N PHE A 167 8.99 3.73 0.27
CA PHE A 167 7.97 2.79 -0.16
C PHE A 167 8.54 1.40 -0.38
N ARG A 168 7.78 0.38 0.01
CA ARG A 168 8.09 -1.02 -0.26
C ARG A 168 6.87 -1.71 -0.84
N LEU A 169 7.04 -2.43 -1.94
CA LEU A 169 6.05 -3.37 -2.43
C LEU A 169 6.48 -4.77 -2.02
N LEU A 170 5.72 -5.36 -1.11
CA LEU A 170 6.00 -6.66 -0.51
C LEU A 170 5.20 -7.74 -1.24
N PRO A 171 5.86 -8.73 -1.90
CA PRO A 171 5.15 -9.79 -2.61
C PRO A 171 4.45 -10.75 -1.64
N TYR A 172 3.36 -11.38 -2.10
CA TYR A 172 2.73 -12.45 -1.33
C TYR A 172 3.55 -13.73 -1.38
N ARG A 173 3.62 -14.41 -0.25
CA ARG A 173 4.24 -15.73 -0.11
C ARG A 173 3.23 -16.82 -0.43
N ALA A 174 3.70 -17.92 -1.01
CA ALA A 174 2.90 -19.13 -1.15
C ALA A 174 2.87 -19.86 0.20
N LEU A 175 1.76 -19.73 0.94
CA LEU A 175 1.57 -20.34 2.25
C LEU A 175 0.68 -21.56 2.18
N LYS A 176 1.01 -22.59 2.98
CA LYS A 176 0.11 -23.71 3.28
C LYS A 176 -0.86 -23.29 4.38
N VAL A 177 -2.15 -23.32 4.09
CA VAL A 177 -3.19 -22.85 5.01
C VAL A 177 -3.97 -24.02 5.58
N GLY A 178 -4.00 -24.12 6.91
CA GLY A 178 -4.87 -25.02 7.65
C GLY A 178 -6.09 -24.31 8.19
N VAL A 179 -7.24 -24.99 8.22
CA VAL A 179 -8.48 -24.46 8.81
C VAL A 179 -8.96 -25.42 9.89
N VAL A 180 -9.32 -24.88 11.06
CA VAL A 180 -10.08 -25.57 12.10
C VAL A 180 -11.46 -24.95 12.20
N THR A 181 -12.49 -25.72 11.88
CA THR A 181 -13.90 -25.31 12.07
C THR A 181 -14.41 -25.93 13.36
N THR A 182 -14.78 -25.08 14.35
CA THR A 182 -15.36 -25.54 15.60
C THR A 182 -16.88 -25.40 15.57
N GLY A 183 -17.55 -26.23 16.34
CA GLY A 183 -18.99 -26.26 16.50
C GLY A 183 -19.53 -27.67 16.58
N SER A 184 -20.16 -28.02 17.69
CA SER A 184 -20.76 -29.34 17.91
C SER A 184 -21.80 -29.71 16.87
N GLU A 185 -22.51 -28.73 16.33
CA GLU A 185 -23.49 -28.94 15.26
C GLU A 185 -22.84 -29.33 13.92
N VAL A 186 -21.65 -28.78 13.60
CA VAL A 186 -20.87 -29.14 12.42
C VAL A 186 -20.19 -30.49 12.64
N ALA A 187 -19.56 -30.68 13.81
CA ALA A 187 -18.83 -31.90 14.17
C ALA A 187 -19.74 -33.15 14.16
N HIS A 188 -20.99 -33.01 14.56
CA HIS A 188 -21.98 -34.09 14.53
C HIS A 188 -22.78 -34.17 13.22
N GLY A 189 -22.41 -33.38 12.21
CA GLY A 189 -23.05 -33.40 10.89
C GLY A 189 -24.49 -32.89 10.86
N ARG A 190 -24.92 -32.15 11.88
CA ARG A 190 -26.28 -31.54 11.95
C ARG A 190 -26.45 -30.42 10.95
N ILE A 191 -25.36 -29.64 10.73
CA ILE A 191 -25.27 -28.62 9.69
C ILE A 191 -23.98 -28.81 8.88
N LYS A 192 -23.95 -28.27 7.66
CA LYS A 192 -22.74 -28.27 6.84
C LYS A 192 -21.85 -27.11 7.22
N ASP A 193 -20.55 -27.33 7.15
CA ASP A 193 -19.59 -26.23 7.23
C ASP A 193 -19.78 -25.26 6.05
N THR A 194 -20.08 -24.04 6.37
CA THR A 194 -20.27 -22.94 5.41
C THR A 194 -19.14 -21.91 5.49
N PHE A 195 -18.26 -22.02 6.52
CA PHE A 195 -17.11 -21.14 6.72
C PHE A 195 -15.96 -21.43 5.75
N THR A 196 -15.52 -22.68 5.69
CA THR A 196 -14.36 -23.06 4.87
C THR A 196 -14.51 -22.67 3.40
N PRO A 197 -15.68 -22.82 2.73
CA PRO A 197 -15.85 -22.34 1.37
C PRO A 197 -15.65 -20.83 1.20
N VAL A 198 -16.09 -20.02 2.18
CA VAL A 198 -15.89 -18.56 2.14
C VAL A 198 -14.41 -18.20 2.33
N LEU A 199 -13.74 -18.87 3.25
CA LEU A 199 -12.30 -18.67 3.46
C LEU A 199 -11.50 -19.07 2.22
N ASP A 200 -11.81 -20.20 1.60
CA ASP A 200 -11.17 -20.65 0.38
C ASP A 200 -11.36 -19.64 -0.77
N ALA A 201 -12.56 -19.07 -0.91
CA ALA A 201 -12.81 -18.01 -1.88
C ALA A 201 -11.99 -16.74 -1.63
N LYS A 202 -11.85 -16.33 -0.35
CA LYS A 202 -10.99 -15.18 0.03
C LYS A 202 -9.50 -15.46 -0.21
N LEU A 203 -9.03 -16.66 0.09
CA LEU A 203 -7.64 -17.09 -0.14
C LEU A 203 -7.30 -17.17 -1.64
N ARG A 204 -8.23 -17.61 -2.47
CA ARG A 204 -8.06 -17.66 -3.94
C ARG A 204 -7.81 -16.30 -4.57
N ALA A 205 -8.28 -15.22 -3.97
CA ALA A 205 -7.96 -13.86 -4.43
C ALA A 205 -6.45 -13.55 -4.37
N PHE A 206 -5.69 -14.33 -3.57
CA PHE A 206 -4.24 -14.25 -3.39
C PHE A 206 -3.49 -15.45 -3.99
N GLY A 207 -4.17 -16.28 -4.79
CA GLY A 207 -3.58 -17.49 -5.38
C GLY A 207 -3.38 -18.64 -4.41
N LEU A 208 -4.03 -18.61 -3.24
CA LEU A 208 -3.96 -19.64 -2.20
C LEU A 208 -5.25 -20.46 -2.12
N SER A 209 -5.21 -21.55 -1.40
CA SER A 209 -6.37 -22.38 -1.07
C SER A 209 -6.19 -23.00 0.30
N VAL A 210 -7.29 -23.54 0.86
CA VAL A 210 -7.21 -24.37 2.06
C VAL A 210 -6.53 -25.68 1.72
N ASN A 211 -5.40 -25.98 2.39
CA ASN A 211 -4.62 -27.19 2.17
C ASN A 211 -5.07 -28.34 3.08
N GLU A 212 -5.38 -28.04 4.33
CA GLU A 212 -5.83 -29.00 5.34
C GLU A 212 -7.02 -28.43 6.10
N HIS A 213 -8.00 -29.27 6.40
CA HIS A 213 -9.18 -28.88 7.16
C HIS A 213 -9.46 -29.88 8.28
N ARG A 214 -9.76 -29.37 9.45
CA ARG A 214 -10.19 -30.15 10.63
C ARG A 214 -11.51 -29.60 11.13
N ILE A 215 -12.40 -30.49 11.51
CA ILE A 215 -13.66 -30.17 12.20
C ILE A 215 -13.50 -30.62 13.64
N SER A 216 -13.82 -29.76 14.59
CA SER A 216 -13.78 -30.02 16.01
C SER A 216 -15.14 -29.70 16.62
N ASP A 217 -15.53 -30.39 17.68
CA ASP A 217 -16.59 -29.94 18.57
C ASP A 217 -16.11 -28.77 19.42
N ASP A 218 -16.95 -28.30 20.36
CA ASP A 218 -16.64 -27.15 21.20
C ASP A 218 -15.76 -27.49 22.42
N ALA A 219 -15.28 -28.73 22.54
CA ALA A 219 -14.34 -29.11 23.60
C ALA A 219 -12.97 -28.46 23.36
N LEU A 220 -12.43 -27.83 24.41
CA LEU A 220 -11.15 -27.12 24.34
C LEU A 220 -10.03 -28.06 23.86
N GLU A 221 -9.96 -29.26 24.42
CA GLU A 221 -8.91 -30.24 24.17
C GLU A 221 -8.94 -30.73 22.72
N HIS A 222 -10.13 -30.89 22.14
CA HIS A 222 -10.26 -31.32 20.74
C HIS A 222 -9.85 -30.22 19.75
N THR A 223 -10.27 -28.96 20.04
CA THR A 223 -9.87 -27.81 19.22
C THR A 223 -8.36 -27.56 19.34
N GLN A 224 -7.78 -27.66 20.55
CA GLN A 224 -6.34 -27.59 20.76
C GLN A 224 -5.59 -28.64 19.93
N ALA A 225 -5.99 -29.90 20.04
CA ALA A 225 -5.35 -31.00 19.31
C ALA A 225 -5.43 -30.79 17.78
N ALA A 226 -6.55 -30.29 17.27
CA ALA A 226 -6.69 -29.98 15.84
C ALA A 226 -5.74 -28.85 15.39
N ILE A 227 -5.54 -27.81 16.21
CA ILE A 227 -4.58 -26.73 15.91
C ILE A 227 -3.15 -27.29 15.93
N GLU A 228 -2.78 -28.03 16.97
CA GLU A 228 -1.45 -28.64 17.10
C GLU A 228 -1.15 -29.58 15.93
N GLU A 229 -2.09 -30.42 15.53
CA GLU A 229 -1.94 -31.31 14.38
C GLU A 229 -1.62 -30.53 13.11
N LEU A 230 -2.33 -29.43 12.83
CA LEU A 230 -2.05 -28.59 11.64
C LEU A 230 -0.69 -27.92 11.71
N LEU A 231 -0.28 -27.44 12.88
CA LEU A 231 1.05 -26.86 13.10
C LEU A 231 2.15 -27.92 12.86
N ASP A 232 1.98 -29.12 13.40
CA ASP A 232 2.96 -30.24 13.28
C ASP A 232 3.00 -30.81 11.85
N ARG A 233 1.91 -30.69 11.08
CA ARG A 233 1.87 -31.01 9.64
C ARG A 233 2.50 -29.94 8.75
N GLY A 234 3.04 -28.89 9.35
CA GLY A 234 3.79 -27.87 8.65
C GLY A 234 2.93 -26.85 7.90
N MET A 235 1.73 -26.56 8.39
CA MET A 235 0.97 -25.41 7.89
C MET A 235 1.70 -24.12 8.22
N ASP A 236 1.69 -23.17 7.28
CA ASP A 236 2.33 -21.87 7.42
C ASP A 236 1.38 -20.81 8.00
N MET A 237 0.09 -21.12 8.05
CA MET A 237 -0.97 -20.31 8.69
C MET A 237 -2.11 -21.23 9.12
N VAL A 238 -2.69 -20.97 10.30
CA VAL A 238 -3.87 -21.68 10.80
C VAL A 238 -5.01 -20.69 11.03
N LEU A 239 -6.19 -20.97 10.45
CA LEU A 239 -7.41 -20.19 10.61
C LEU A 239 -8.41 -20.99 11.45
N CYS A 240 -8.87 -20.43 12.54
CA CYS A 240 -9.88 -21.03 13.43
C CYS A 240 -11.20 -20.30 13.27
N THR A 241 -12.28 -21.03 13.05
CA THR A 241 -13.65 -20.49 12.91
C THR A 241 -14.60 -21.14 13.88
N GLY A 242 -15.60 -20.40 14.36
CA GLY A 242 -16.52 -20.85 15.42
C GLY A 242 -15.95 -20.61 16.82
N GLY A 243 -16.81 -20.59 17.84
CA GLY A 243 -16.43 -20.45 19.23
C GLY A 243 -15.60 -19.21 19.56
N MET A 244 -15.86 -18.07 18.88
CA MET A 244 -15.06 -16.84 18.97
C MET A 244 -15.76 -15.69 19.71
N SER A 245 -16.98 -15.89 20.21
CA SER A 245 -17.73 -14.86 20.92
C SER A 245 -17.49 -14.92 22.45
N VAL A 246 -18.43 -14.48 23.23
CA VAL A 246 -18.31 -14.34 24.68
C VAL A 246 -19.11 -15.40 25.48
N ASP A 247 -19.73 -16.33 24.78
CA ASP A 247 -20.49 -17.39 25.43
C ASP A 247 -19.57 -18.39 26.18
N PRO A 248 -20.01 -19.05 27.22
CA PRO A 248 -19.19 -20.03 27.96
C PRO A 248 -18.65 -21.17 27.12
N ASP A 249 -19.35 -21.51 26.01
CA ASP A 249 -18.97 -22.56 25.09
C ASP A 249 -18.04 -22.06 23.97
N ASP A 250 -17.79 -20.77 23.89
CA ASP A 250 -16.85 -20.16 22.93
C ASP A 250 -15.41 -20.30 23.41
N ARG A 251 -14.83 -21.49 23.22
CA ARG A 251 -13.53 -21.89 23.77
C ARG A 251 -12.37 -21.79 22.80
N THR A 252 -12.60 -21.40 21.55
CA THR A 252 -11.54 -21.27 20.53
C THR A 252 -10.39 -20.35 20.95
N PRO A 253 -10.59 -19.18 21.58
CA PRO A 253 -9.50 -18.35 22.08
C PRO A 253 -8.64 -19.04 23.17
N ALA A 254 -9.25 -19.88 24.00
CA ALA A 254 -8.55 -20.65 25.02
C ALA A 254 -7.75 -21.81 24.38
N ALA A 255 -8.33 -22.50 23.41
CA ALA A 255 -7.66 -23.59 22.67
C ALA A 255 -6.44 -23.08 21.88
N ILE A 256 -6.51 -21.91 21.26
CA ILE A 256 -5.38 -21.27 20.58
C ILE A 256 -4.22 -21.01 21.56
N ARG A 257 -4.51 -20.52 22.77
CA ARG A 257 -3.48 -20.35 23.82
C ARG A 257 -2.92 -21.69 24.29
N ALA A 258 -3.79 -22.67 24.52
CA ALA A 258 -3.38 -23.98 24.98
C ALA A 258 -2.49 -24.72 23.96
N ALA A 259 -2.67 -24.47 22.66
CA ALA A 259 -1.80 -24.97 21.59
C ALA A 259 -0.42 -24.27 21.54
N GLY A 260 -0.10 -23.41 22.52
CA GLY A 260 1.19 -22.75 22.65
C GLY A 260 1.37 -21.49 21.80
N ALA A 261 0.28 -20.93 21.25
CA ALA A 261 0.36 -19.68 20.48
C ALA A 261 0.32 -18.44 21.41
N GLU A 262 1.26 -17.52 21.20
CA GLU A 262 1.31 -16.23 21.86
C GLU A 262 0.23 -15.30 21.28
N VAL A 263 -0.77 -14.95 22.08
CA VAL A 263 -1.88 -14.07 21.64
C VAL A 263 -1.42 -12.62 21.60
N VAL A 264 -1.37 -12.06 20.39
CA VAL A 264 -1.09 -10.65 20.12
C VAL A 264 -2.29 -9.80 20.52
N THR A 265 -3.48 -10.19 20.08
CA THR A 265 -4.74 -9.52 20.43
C THR A 265 -5.91 -10.50 20.40
N TYR A 266 -6.87 -10.28 21.29
CA TYR A 266 -8.23 -10.78 21.19
C TYR A 266 -9.16 -9.58 21.31
N GLY A 267 -9.91 -9.34 20.24
CA GLY A 267 -10.64 -8.10 20.03
C GLY A 267 -9.87 -7.06 19.23
N ALA A 268 -10.57 -6.38 18.33
CA ALA A 268 -10.06 -5.31 17.48
C ALA A 268 -11.10 -4.20 17.30
N PRO A 269 -10.70 -2.93 17.23
CA PRO A 269 -11.62 -1.81 17.02
C PRO A 269 -12.00 -1.68 15.52
N VAL A 270 -12.49 -2.77 14.93
CA VAL A 270 -12.86 -2.86 13.50
C VAL A 270 -14.24 -3.48 13.38
N LEU A 271 -15.13 -2.84 12.65
CA LEU A 271 -16.49 -3.29 12.40
C LEU A 271 -16.77 -3.31 10.89
N PRO A 272 -17.06 -4.52 10.35
CA PRO A 272 -17.19 -5.81 11.00
C PRO A 272 -15.85 -6.46 11.37
N GLY A 273 -15.82 -7.22 12.49
CA GLY A 273 -14.65 -7.98 12.88
C GLY A 273 -14.18 -7.85 14.34
N ALA A 274 -15.00 -7.27 15.24
CA ALA A 274 -14.60 -6.94 16.62
C ALA A 274 -14.00 -8.12 17.41
N MET A 275 -14.50 -9.35 17.23
CA MET A 275 -14.06 -10.54 17.96
C MET A 275 -12.88 -11.27 17.30
N PHE A 276 -12.08 -10.57 16.49
CA PHE A 276 -10.88 -11.12 15.86
C PHE A 276 -9.79 -11.44 16.86
N LEU A 277 -9.12 -12.58 16.67
CA LEU A 277 -7.93 -12.97 17.42
C LEU A 277 -6.75 -13.17 16.48
N LEU A 278 -5.60 -12.61 16.84
CA LEU A 278 -4.32 -12.89 16.20
C LEU A 278 -3.34 -13.44 17.25
N ALA A 279 -2.74 -14.54 16.93
CA ALA A 279 -1.67 -15.16 17.70
C ALA A 279 -0.54 -15.64 16.78
N TYR A 280 0.62 -15.92 17.36
CA TYR A 280 1.74 -16.55 16.67
C TYR A 280 2.22 -17.77 17.47
N ALA A 281 2.37 -18.89 16.79
CA ALA A 281 2.94 -20.12 17.36
C ALA A 281 4.36 -20.33 16.82
N GLU A 282 5.27 -20.74 17.67
CA GLU A 282 6.61 -21.17 17.26
C GLU A 282 6.61 -22.68 17.01
N ARG A 283 6.98 -23.11 15.79
CA ARG A 283 7.10 -24.54 15.41
C ARG A 283 8.29 -24.71 14.48
N ASP A 284 9.21 -25.61 14.84
CA ASP A 284 10.40 -25.96 14.04
C ASP A 284 11.20 -24.73 13.57
N GLY A 285 11.37 -23.74 14.43
CA GLY A 285 12.06 -22.48 14.13
C GLY A 285 11.30 -21.53 13.20
N ARG A 286 10.00 -21.78 12.96
CA ARG A 286 9.11 -20.93 12.17
C ARG A 286 8.06 -20.26 13.06
N THR A 287 7.79 -19.01 12.80
CA THR A 287 6.68 -18.27 13.42
C THR A 287 5.43 -18.43 12.55
N VAL A 288 4.45 -19.16 13.04
CA VAL A 288 3.20 -19.48 12.33
C VAL A 288 2.05 -18.61 12.87
N PRO A 289 1.40 -17.75 12.06
CA PRO A 289 0.22 -17.04 12.47
C PRO A 289 -0.98 -17.97 12.66
N VAL A 290 -1.66 -17.80 13.80
CA VAL A 290 -2.91 -18.49 14.15
C VAL A 290 -3.98 -17.42 14.35
N LEU A 291 -5.04 -17.46 13.53
CA LEU A 291 -6.09 -16.47 13.53
C LEU A 291 -7.41 -17.07 14.00
N GLY A 292 -8.05 -16.44 14.97
CA GLY A 292 -9.44 -16.71 15.34
C GLY A 292 -10.38 -15.74 14.62
N LEU A 293 -11.26 -16.26 13.77
CA LEU A 293 -12.07 -15.47 12.87
C LEU A 293 -13.50 -15.32 13.40
N PRO A 294 -14.01 -14.08 13.52
CA PRO A 294 -15.38 -13.82 13.95
C PRO A 294 -16.41 -14.26 12.88
N GLY A 295 -17.62 -14.60 13.32
CA GLY A 295 -18.70 -15.08 12.44
C GLY A 295 -19.05 -14.16 11.27
N CYS A 296 -18.81 -12.85 11.40
CA CYS A 296 -19.09 -11.89 10.33
C CYS A 296 -18.23 -12.10 9.05
N VAL A 297 -17.12 -12.83 9.12
CA VAL A 297 -16.31 -13.19 7.94
C VAL A 297 -17.13 -13.97 6.91
N MET A 298 -18.15 -14.70 7.35
CA MET A 298 -19.02 -15.49 6.46
C MET A 298 -19.89 -14.67 5.52
N TYR A 299 -20.39 -13.51 5.97
CA TYR A 299 -21.43 -12.75 5.25
C TYR A 299 -21.03 -11.32 4.92
N SER A 300 -19.95 -10.82 5.51
CA SER A 300 -19.44 -9.49 5.17
C SER A 300 -18.39 -9.59 4.05
N ALA A 301 -18.52 -8.75 3.03
CA ALA A 301 -17.60 -8.74 1.90
C ALA A 301 -16.16 -8.40 2.32
N ALA A 302 -16.01 -7.47 3.27
CA ALA A 302 -14.73 -7.12 3.88
C ALA A 302 -14.86 -7.02 5.39
N THR A 303 -13.86 -7.52 6.12
CA THR A 303 -13.77 -7.53 7.57
C THR A 303 -12.33 -7.23 8.00
N ILE A 304 -12.05 -7.24 9.29
CA ILE A 304 -10.66 -7.18 9.77
C ILE A 304 -9.76 -8.28 9.18
N PHE A 305 -10.30 -9.46 8.89
CA PHE A 305 -9.54 -10.52 8.25
C PHE A 305 -8.98 -10.07 6.91
N ASP A 306 -9.79 -9.38 6.09
CA ASP A 306 -9.39 -8.88 4.79
C ASP A 306 -8.32 -7.76 4.88
N ILE A 307 -8.29 -7.01 6.01
CA ILE A 307 -7.27 -5.99 6.27
C ILE A 307 -5.93 -6.63 6.69
N VAL A 308 -5.99 -7.67 7.53
CA VAL A 308 -4.79 -8.27 8.16
C VAL A 308 -4.15 -9.33 7.25
N LEU A 309 -4.96 -10.13 6.55
CA LEU A 309 -4.50 -11.24 5.71
C LEU A 309 -3.41 -10.83 4.72
N PRO A 310 -3.53 -9.76 3.92
CA PRO A 310 -2.50 -9.37 2.95
C PRO A 310 -1.13 -9.15 3.60
N ARG A 311 -1.10 -8.54 4.79
CA ARG A 311 0.14 -8.30 5.54
C ARG A 311 0.80 -9.61 6.00
N ILE A 312 0.00 -10.55 6.51
CA ILE A 312 0.48 -11.88 6.89
C ILE A 312 1.05 -12.62 5.68
N LEU A 313 0.35 -12.55 4.53
CA LEU A 313 0.81 -13.17 3.29
C LEU A 313 2.12 -12.55 2.78
N ALA A 314 2.34 -11.27 3.02
CA ALA A 314 3.60 -10.60 2.72
C ALA A 314 4.72 -10.91 3.73
N GLY A 315 4.40 -11.63 4.82
CA GLY A 315 5.33 -12.01 5.88
C GLY A 315 5.60 -10.93 6.92
N GLU A 316 4.75 -9.92 6.98
CA GLU A 316 4.80 -8.88 8.00
C GLU A 316 4.26 -9.42 9.33
N ARG A 317 5.00 -9.19 10.43
CA ARG A 317 4.50 -9.47 11.78
C ARG A 317 3.58 -8.33 12.24
N VAL A 318 2.30 -8.60 12.36
CA VAL A 318 1.31 -7.61 12.80
C VAL A 318 1.30 -7.51 14.32
N THR A 319 1.45 -6.31 14.85
CA THR A 319 1.51 -6.03 16.28
C THR A 319 0.15 -5.62 16.87
N ARG A 320 0.03 -5.73 18.20
CA ARG A 320 -1.16 -5.25 18.92
C ARG A 320 -1.40 -3.75 18.74
N ARG A 321 -0.34 -2.95 18.67
CA ARG A 321 -0.43 -1.50 18.48
C ARG A 321 -1.04 -1.18 17.13
N GLU A 322 -0.62 -1.86 16.08
CA GLU A 322 -1.14 -1.67 14.73
C GLU A 322 -2.61 -2.09 14.61
N ILE A 323 -3.00 -3.24 15.20
CA ILE A 323 -4.42 -3.64 15.25
C ILE A 323 -5.27 -2.56 15.95
N ARG A 324 -4.78 -1.97 17.02
CA ARG A 324 -5.50 -0.92 17.73
C ARG A 324 -5.62 0.38 16.96
N ARG A 325 -4.61 0.72 16.16
CA ARG A 325 -4.64 1.89 15.28
C ARG A 325 -5.68 1.78 14.16
N LEU A 326 -6.06 0.56 13.76
CA LEU A 326 -7.14 0.33 12.80
C LEU A 326 -8.49 0.92 13.23
N GLY A 327 -8.66 1.33 14.48
CA GLY A 327 -9.88 1.99 14.96
C GLY A 327 -10.23 3.26 14.18
N LEU A 328 -9.21 4.03 13.78
CA LEU A 328 -9.42 5.11 12.82
C LEU A 328 -9.53 4.49 11.41
N GLY A 329 -10.68 4.69 10.75
CA GLY A 329 -10.99 4.03 9.48
C GLY A 329 -11.48 2.57 9.60
N GLY A 330 -11.58 2.02 10.83
CA GLY A 330 -12.03 0.65 11.09
C GLY A 330 -13.54 0.41 11.00
N LEU A 331 -14.33 1.43 10.68
CA LEU A 331 -15.77 1.30 10.48
C LEU A 331 -16.09 1.17 9.00
N CYS A 332 -16.63 0.01 8.59
CA CYS A 332 -17.17 -0.18 7.25
C CYS A 332 -18.48 0.61 7.11
N LEU A 333 -18.58 1.43 6.08
CA LEU A 333 -19.75 2.29 5.84
C LEU A 333 -20.92 1.57 5.16
N ALA A 334 -20.83 0.25 4.99
CA ALA A 334 -21.89 -0.62 4.46
C ALA A 334 -22.44 -0.13 3.09
N CYS A 335 -21.55 0.18 2.14
CA CYS A 335 -21.93 0.60 0.80
C CYS A 335 -22.77 -0.48 0.10
N GLU A 336 -23.72 -0.11 -0.77
CA GLU A 336 -24.51 -1.04 -1.58
C GLU A 336 -23.63 -2.00 -2.40
N THR A 337 -22.54 -1.49 -2.96
CA THR A 337 -21.50 -2.29 -3.61
C THR A 337 -20.19 -2.14 -2.85
N CYS A 338 -19.56 -3.26 -2.51
CA CYS A 338 -18.27 -3.25 -1.82
C CYS A 338 -17.15 -2.81 -2.76
N HIS A 339 -16.43 -1.77 -2.38
CA HIS A 339 -15.28 -1.24 -3.13
C HIS A 339 -13.93 -1.59 -2.48
N TYR A 340 -13.92 -2.39 -1.42
CA TYR A 340 -12.67 -2.80 -0.77
C TYR A 340 -11.73 -3.51 -1.77
N PRO A 341 -10.44 -3.21 -1.77
CA PRO A 341 -9.67 -2.34 -0.89
C PRO A 341 -9.63 -0.84 -1.29
N ARG A 342 -10.37 -0.40 -2.31
CA ARG A 342 -10.37 0.99 -2.81
C ARG A 342 -11.42 1.87 -2.13
N CYS A 343 -11.51 1.79 -0.81
CA CYS A 343 -12.42 2.59 0.04
C CYS A 343 -11.69 3.01 1.32
N THR A 344 -12.36 3.70 2.22
CA THR A 344 -11.77 4.19 3.49
C THR A 344 -11.59 3.09 4.55
N PHE A 345 -12.23 1.93 4.38
CA PHE A 345 -12.19 0.85 5.37
C PHE A 345 -10.78 0.26 5.51
N GLY A 346 -10.26 0.26 6.73
CA GLY A 346 -8.91 -0.21 7.06
C GLY A 346 -7.79 0.75 6.65
N LYS A 347 -8.12 2.03 6.37
CA LYS A 347 -7.15 3.08 6.02
C LYS A 347 -6.98 4.02 7.22
N TRP A 348 -5.79 4.02 7.79
CA TRP A 348 -5.47 4.75 9.02
C TRP A 348 -4.12 5.44 8.91
N GLU A 349 -3.83 6.44 8.44
CA GLU A 349 -2.60 7.18 8.09
C GLU A 349 -2.31 7.12 6.59
#